data_a91550b9b951a7f9d6e9c3b50e9f0935
#
_entry.id   a91550b9b951a7f9d6e9c3b50e9f0935
#
_cell.length_a   1.000
_cell.length_b   1.000
_cell.length_c   1.000
_cell.angle_alpha   90.00
_cell.angle_beta   90.00
_cell.angle_gamma   90.00
#
_symmetry.space_group_name_H-M   'P 1'
#
loop_
_entity.id
_entity.type
_entity.pdbx_description
1 polymer ?
#
loop_
_entity_poly.entity_id
_entity_poly.type
_entity_poly.pdbx_seq_one_letter_code
_entity_poly.pdbx_strand_id
1 'polypeptide(L)'
;MHTISSATPTQAAIAHFFETGRYDLHMRDLRKALYTQCLHYMQGIAQHFPPDTKISQPQGGYALWIELDKSINAFELYQAAMAQNISVAPGQIFSTDARFTNFIRISFGRPYDEVLENSFKVLGELIRGMMR
;
A
#
# COMPACT_ATOMS: atom_id res chain seq x y z
N MET A 1 -25.86 -13.87 4.42
CA MET A 1 -25.29 -14.78 4.07
C MET A 1 -25.85 -15.95 3.46
N HIS A 2 -25.46 -16.60 2.96
CA HIS A 2 -25.94 -17.67 2.41
C HIS A 2 -25.60 -18.82 3.12
N THR A 3 -26.40 -19.67 3.29
CA THR A 3 -26.02 -20.87 3.81
C THR A 3 -25.78 -21.78 2.74
N ILE A 4 -24.74 -22.41 2.81
CA ILE A 4 -24.41 -23.38 1.86
C ILE A 4 -24.49 -24.68 2.51
N SER A 5 -25.47 -25.42 2.15
CA SER A 5 -25.72 -26.66 2.81
C SER A 5 -24.98 -27.84 2.20
N SER A 6 -24.45 -27.69 1.01
CA SER A 6 -23.69 -28.77 0.38
C SER A 6 -22.50 -28.20 -0.36
N ALA A 7 -21.51 -29.00 -0.61
CA ALA A 7 -20.32 -28.56 -1.31
C ALA A 7 -20.65 -28.29 -2.77
N THR A 8 -20.27 -27.09 -3.21
CA THR A 8 -20.29 -26.76 -4.63
C THR A 8 -18.99 -27.26 -5.25
N PRO A 9 -18.89 -27.30 -6.58
CA PRO A 9 -17.60 -27.63 -7.20
C PRO A 9 -16.45 -26.74 -6.74
N THR A 10 -16.72 -25.46 -6.48
CA THR A 10 -15.72 -24.57 -5.97
C THR A 10 -15.28 -24.94 -4.56
N GLN A 11 -16.23 -25.26 -3.69
CA GLN A 11 -15.93 -25.68 -2.33
C GLN A 11 -15.18 -27.00 -2.29
N ALA A 12 -15.53 -27.93 -3.17
CA ALA A 12 -14.82 -29.20 -3.27
C ALA A 12 -13.38 -29.01 -3.71
N ALA A 13 -13.15 -28.11 -4.65
CA ALA A 13 -11.80 -27.81 -5.13
C ALA A 13 -10.95 -27.18 -4.02
N ILE A 14 -11.53 -26.30 -3.20
CA ILE A 14 -10.84 -25.68 -2.08
C ILE A 14 -10.47 -26.73 -1.03
N ALA A 15 -11.39 -27.63 -0.71
CA ALA A 15 -11.13 -28.69 0.26
C ALA A 15 -9.99 -29.59 -0.21
N HIS A 16 -9.99 -29.97 -1.48
CA HIS A 16 -8.91 -30.76 -2.05
C HIS A 16 -7.57 -30.04 -1.98
N PHE A 17 -7.57 -28.72 -2.26
CA PHE A 17 -6.39 -27.90 -2.21
C PHE A 17 -5.76 -27.92 -0.81
N PHE A 18 -6.59 -27.77 0.24
CA PHE A 18 -6.10 -27.86 1.62
C PHE A 18 -5.54 -29.25 1.95
N GLU A 19 -6.22 -30.31 1.49
CA GLU A 19 -5.81 -31.67 1.80
C GLU A 19 -4.49 -32.05 1.16
N THR A 20 -4.14 -31.45 0.01
CA THR A 20 -2.90 -31.79 -0.69
C THR A 20 -1.72 -30.95 -0.26
N GLY A 21 -1.91 -30.00 0.66
CA GLY A 21 -0.84 -29.11 1.09
C GLY A 21 -0.51 -27.99 0.11
N ARG A 22 -1.17 -27.93 -1.03
CA ARG A 22 -0.93 -26.90 -2.02
C ARG A 22 -1.28 -25.51 -1.49
N TYR A 23 -2.23 -25.45 -0.58
CA TYR A 23 -2.62 -24.19 0.03
C TYR A 23 -1.43 -23.56 0.76
N ASP A 24 -0.71 -24.33 1.56
CA ASP A 24 0.42 -23.81 2.32
C ASP A 24 1.54 -23.33 1.42
N LEU A 25 1.83 -24.07 0.34
CA LEU A 25 2.82 -23.66 -0.64
C LEU A 25 2.40 -22.37 -1.34
N HIS A 26 1.12 -22.30 -1.74
CA HIS A 26 0.58 -21.12 -2.40
C HIS A 26 0.67 -19.89 -1.49
N MET A 27 0.30 -20.04 -0.22
CA MET A 27 0.36 -18.93 0.73
C MET A 27 1.78 -18.49 1.01
N ARG A 28 2.72 -19.42 1.03
CA ARG A 28 4.13 -19.08 1.21
C ARG A 28 4.65 -18.30 0.01
N ASP A 29 4.32 -18.74 -1.20
CA ASP A 29 4.75 -18.06 -2.43
C ASP A 29 4.12 -16.67 -2.53
N LEU A 30 2.85 -16.56 -2.15
CA LEU A 30 2.17 -15.27 -2.12
C LEU A 30 2.83 -14.32 -1.14
N ARG A 31 3.15 -14.79 0.06
CA ARG A 31 3.84 -13.96 1.06
C ARG A 31 5.21 -13.50 0.57
N LYS A 32 5.95 -14.38 -0.13
CA LYS A 32 7.23 -13.99 -0.71
C LYS A 32 7.07 -12.91 -1.76
N ALA A 33 6.08 -13.06 -2.63
CA ALA A 33 5.82 -12.09 -3.69
C ALA A 33 5.45 -10.75 -3.08
N LEU A 34 4.58 -10.74 -2.08
CA LEU A 34 4.16 -9.51 -1.39
C LEU A 34 5.34 -8.86 -0.66
N TYR A 35 6.18 -9.67 -0.02
CA TYR A 35 7.36 -9.15 0.65
C TYR A 35 8.30 -8.46 -0.34
N THR A 36 8.54 -9.09 -1.49
CA THR A 36 9.37 -8.51 -2.54
C THR A 36 8.78 -7.21 -3.07
N GLN A 37 7.45 -7.19 -3.29
CA GLN A 37 6.76 -5.97 -3.72
C GLN A 37 6.90 -4.87 -2.68
N CYS A 38 6.73 -5.21 -1.41
CA CYS A 38 6.88 -4.25 -0.33
C CYS A 38 8.27 -3.63 -0.34
N LEU A 39 9.32 -4.44 -0.52
CA LEU A 39 10.69 -3.93 -0.59
C LEU A 39 10.88 -2.97 -1.77
N HIS A 40 10.32 -3.30 -2.93
CA HIS A 40 10.41 -2.42 -4.10
C HIS A 40 9.72 -1.09 -3.84
N TYR A 41 8.56 -1.11 -3.21
CA TYR A 41 7.85 0.12 -2.85
C TYR A 41 8.66 0.96 -1.87
N MET A 42 9.24 0.31 -0.85
CA MET A 42 10.06 1.02 0.13
C MET A 42 11.30 1.65 -0.51
N GLN A 43 11.93 0.94 -1.45
CA GLN A 43 13.07 1.46 -2.17
C GLN A 43 12.68 2.65 -3.03
N GLY A 44 11.55 2.57 -3.73
CA GLY A 44 11.05 3.66 -4.55
C GLY A 44 10.75 4.91 -3.73
N ILE A 45 10.13 4.71 -2.58
CA ILE A 45 9.82 5.81 -1.66
C ILE A 45 11.13 6.45 -1.15
N ALA A 46 12.07 5.62 -0.73
CA ALA A 46 13.34 6.11 -0.23
C ALA A 46 14.12 6.89 -1.31
N GLN A 47 14.00 6.47 -2.56
CA GLN A 47 14.71 7.10 -3.65
C GLN A 47 14.09 8.43 -4.07
N HIS A 48 12.76 8.52 -4.09
CA HIS A 48 12.07 9.66 -4.68
C HIS A 48 11.49 10.64 -3.66
N PHE A 49 11.22 10.20 -2.45
CA PHE A 49 10.66 11.07 -1.41
C PHE A 49 11.79 11.76 -0.64
N PRO A 50 11.49 12.85 0.08
CA PRO A 50 12.52 13.52 0.91
C PRO A 50 13.14 12.58 1.93
N PRO A 51 14.41 12.80 2.31
CA PRO A 51 15.14 11.86 3.18
C PRO A 51 14.56 11.70 4.58
N ASP A 52 13.79 12.67 5.06
CA ASP A 52 13.20 12.59 6.40
C ASP A 52 11.89 11.79 6.43
N THR A 53 11.48 11.24 5.30
CA THR A 53 10.27 10.45 5.21
C THR A 53 10.42 9.15 6.00
N LYS A 54 9.44 8.85 6.83
CA LYS A 54 9.46 7.63 7.64
C LYS A 54 8.42 6.66 7.11
N ILE A 55 8.77 5.40 7.04
CA ILE A 55 7.90 4.35 6.51
C ILE A 55 7.64 3.33 7.61
N SER A 56 6.38 2.95 7.80
CA SER A 56 6.03 1.86 8.69
C SER A 56 5.06 0.92 8.00
N GLN A 57 5.11 -0.34 8.39
CA GLN A 57 4.24 -1.37 7.85
C GLN A 57 3.50 -2.02 9.01
N PRO A 58 2.20 -1.71 9.18
CA PRO A 58 1.42 -2.41 10.20
C PRO A 58 1.32 -3.90 9.88
N GLN A 59 1.28 -4.73 10.90
CA GLN A 59 1.19 -6.16 10.72
C GLN A 59 -0.08 -6.55 9.97
N GLY A 60 0.07 -7.50 9.05
CA GLY A 60 -1.06 -8.11 8.37
C GLY A 60 -1.69 -7.29 7.27
N GLY A 61 -1.12 -6.16 6.90
CA GLY A 61 -1.69 -5.33 5.86
C GLY A 61 -0.92 -5.39 4.56
N TYR A 62 -1.54 -4.85 3.51
CA TYR A 62 -0.92 -4.67 2.21
C TYR A 62 -0.64 -3.21 1.94
N ALA A 63 -0.43 -2.42 2.99
CA ALA A 63 -0.23 -0.99 2.86
C ALA A 63 0.93 -0.53 3.73
N LEU A 64 1.60 0.51 3.24
CA LEU A 64 2.63 1.20 3.99
C LEU A 64 2.05 2.51 4.50
N TRP A 65 2.36 2.85 5.73
CA TRP A 65 2.07 4.15 6.30
C TRP A 65 3.32 5.00 6.17
N ILE A 66 3.16 6.18 5.62
CA ILE A 66 4.28 7.05 5.31
C ILE A 66 4.08 8.35 6.05
N GLU A 67 5.02 8.65 6.94
CA GLU A 67 5.02 9.89 7.69
C GLU A 67 5.86 10.91 6.95
N LEU A 68 5.22 11.98 6.49
CA LEU A 68 5.86 13.05 5.76
C LEU A 68 6.28 14.15 6.72
N ASP A 69 6.98 15.15 6.20
CA ASP A 69 7.34 16.32 6.99
C ASP A 69 6.10 16.93 7.62
N LYS A 70 6.26 17.47 8.82
CA LYS A 70 5.13 18.03 9.58
C LYS A 70 4.44 19.18 8.87
N SER A 71 5.12 19.85 7.96
CA SER A 71 4.54 20.94 7.18
C SER A 71 3.60 20.48 6.10
N ILE A 72 3.56 19.17 5.81
CA ILE A 72 2.73 18.63 4.75
C ILE A 72 1.33 18.30 5.27
N ASN A 73 0.31 18.83 4.59
CA ASN A 73 -1.05 18.40 4.81
C ASN A 73 -1.36 17.31 3.79
N ALA A 74 -1.55 16.10 4.28
CA ALA A 74 -1.74 14.93 3.41
C ALA A 74 -3.00 15.03 2.54
N PHE A 75 -4.03 15.72 3.00
CA PHE A 75 -5.22 15.91 2.18
C PHE A 75 -4.95 16.82 0.99
N GLU A 76 -4.17 17.87 1.19
CA GLU A 76 -3.73 18.74 0.08
C GLU A 76 -2.87 17.97 -0.90
N LEU A 77 -1.97 17.13 -0.40
CA LEU A 77 -1.17 16.27 -1.25
C LEU A 77 -2.03 15.31 -2.05
N TYR A 78 -3.05 14.73 -1.39
CA TYR A 78 -3.99 13.85 -2.05
C TYR A 78 -4.67 14.56 -3.23
N GLN A 79 -5.11 15.79 -3.04
CA GLN A 79 -5.76 16.56 -4.10
C GLN A 79 -4.79 16.87 -5.25
N ALA A 80 -3.56 17.26 -4.92
CA ALA A 80 -2.55 17.54 -5.93
C ALA A 80 -2.18 16.29 -6.72
N ALA A 81 -2.08 15.15 -6.04
CA ALA A 81 -1.77 13.88 -6.67
C ALA A 81 -2.91 13.44 -7.60
N MET A 82 -4.15 13.62 -7.18
CA MET A 82 -5.30 13.28 -8.02
C MET A 82 -5.31 14.06 -9.31
N ALA A 83 -4.87 15.30 -9.28
CA ALA A 83 -4.75 16.12 -10.49
C ALA A 83 -3.73 15.54 -11.47
N GLN A 84 -2.81 14.70 -10.99
CA GLN A 84 -1.81 14.01 -11.80
C GLN A 84 -2.19 12.54 -12.03
N ASN A 85 -3.43 12.17 -11.74
CA ASN A 85 -3.92 10.79 -11.84
C ASN A 85 -3.20 9.81 -10.92
N ILE A 86 -2.74 10.30 -9.77
CA ILE A 86 -2.08 9.46 -8.77
C ILE A 86 -2.98 9.40 -7.54
N SER A 87 -3.26 8.18 -7.08
CA SER A 87 -4.14 7.98 -5.93
C SER A 87 -3.31 7.59 -4.70
N VAL A 88 -3.47 8.38 -3.64
CA VAL A 88 -2.92 8.04 -2.32
C VAL A 88 -4.02 8.26 -1.31
N ALA A 89 -3.95 7.61 -0.17
CA ALA A 89 -4.94 7.80 0.87
C ALA A 89 -4.37 8.70 1.96
N PRO A 90 -4.96 9.88 2.21
CA PRO A 90 -4.45 10.75 3.27
C PRO A 90 -4.85 10.23 4.64
N GLY A 91 -4.02 10.51 5.64
CA GLY A 91 -4.25 10.06 7.01
C GLY A 91 -5.58 10.52 7.57
N GLN A 92 -6.08 11.66 7.13
CA GLN A 92 -7.35 12.21 7.57
C GLN A 92 -8.55 11.30 7.28
N ILE A 93 -8.43 10.40 6.30
CA ILE A 93 -9.48 9.43 6.01
C ILE A 93 -9.58 8.38 7.13
N PHE A 94 -8.46 8.06 7.78
CA PHE A 94 -8.41 6.97 8.75
C PHE A 94 -8.52 7.44 10.20
N SER A 95 -8.31 8.73 10.46
CA SER A 95 -8.36 9.26 11.80
C SER A 95 -8.62 10.76 11.78
N THR A 96 -9.43 11.23 12.73
CA THR A 96 -9.60 12.66 12.93
C THR A 96 -8.52 13.26 13.83
N ASP A 97 -7.59 12.42 14.30
CA ASP A 97 -6.49 12.84 15.15
C ASP A 97 -5.51 13.70 14.35
N ALA A 98 -5.21 14.89 14.86
CA ALA A 98 -4.30 15.82 14.18
C ALA A 98 -2.88 15.25 14.01
N ARG A 99 -2.52 14.21 14.75
CA ARG A 99 -1.20 13.58 14.61
C ARG A 99 -0.99 12.91 13.25
N PHE A 100 -2.07 12.63 12.53
CA PHE A 100 -1.98 11.91 11.26
C PHE A 100 -2.22 12.79 10.04
N THR A 101 -2.20 14.11 10.20
CA THR A 101 -2.45 15.02 9.09
C THR A 101 -1.31 15.04 8.06
N ASN A 102 -0.13 14.58 8.44
CA ASN A 102 1.02 14.47 7.54
C ASN A 102 1.34 13.02 7.16
N PHE A 103 0.37 12.13 7.30
CA PHE A 103 0.54 10.72 6.93
C PHE A 103 -0.21 10.40 5.65
N ILE A 104 0.37 9.55 4.82
CA ILE A 104 -0.34 8.96 3.70
C ILE A 104 -0.19 7.45 3.77
N ARG A 105 -1.13 6.76 3.12
CA ARG A 105 -1.12 5.31 3.05
C ARG A 105 -1.00 4.90 1.58
N ILE A 106 -0.06 4.02 1.29
CA ILE A 106 0.14 3.50 -0.06
C ILE A 106 0.04 1.99 -0.02
N SER A 107 -0.88 1.44 -0.80
CA SER A 107 -1.04 -0.01 -0.90
C SER A 107 0.05 -0.58 -1.81
N PHE A 108 0.66 -1.70 -1.40
CA PHE A 108 1.65 -2.41 -2.23
C PHE A 108 1.10 -3.71 -2.77
N GLY A 109 -0.22 -3.83 -2.88
CA GLY A 109 -0.86 -5.04 -3.42
C GLY A 109 -0.73 -5.21 -4.92
N ARG A 110 -0.24 -4.20 -5.65
CA ARG A 110 0.01 -4.32 -7.08
C ARG A 110 1.51 -4.38 -7.35
N PRO A 111 1.94 -5.04 -8.43
CA PRO A 111 3.37 -5.09 -8.76
C PRO A 111 3.96 -3.70 -8.98
N TYR A 112 5.22 -3.54 -8.57
CA TYR A 112 5.95 -2.31 -8.78
C TYR A 112 6.45 -2.28 -10.23
N ASP A 113 6.07 -1.25 -10.97
CA ASP A 113 6.43 -1.11 -12.38
C ASP A 113 6.89 0.33 -12.67
N GLU A 114 7.19 0.60 -13.94
CA GLU A 114 7.64 1.93 -14.35
C GLU A 114 6.59 3.00 -14.11
N VAL A 115 5.33 2.66 -14.29
CA VAL A 115 4.23 3.62 -14.07
C VAL A 115 4.22 4.03 -12.60
N LEU A 116 4.35 3.05 -11.71
CA LEU A 116 4.36 3.32 -10.28
C LEU A 116 5.60 4.08 -9.85
N GLU A 117 6.77 3.73 -10.40
CA GLU A 117 7.99 4.45 -10.11
C GLU A 117 7.88 5.92 -10.53
N ASN A 118 7.32 6.16 -11.71
CA ASN A 118 7.09 7.52 -12.17
C ASN A 118 6.12 8.26 -11.26
N SER A 119 5.09 7.57 -10.77
CA SER A 119 4.15 8.15 -9.81
C SER A 119 4.86 8.54 -8.51
N PHE A 120 5.77 7.72 -8.02
CA PHE A 120 6.54 8.05 -6.83
C PHE A 120 7.45 9.24 -7.05
N LYS A 121 8.04 9.34 -8.23
CA LYS A 121 8.85 10.48 -8.59
C LYS A 121 8.02 11.77 -8.56
N VAL A 122 6.84 11.75 -9.16
CA VAL A 122 5.93 12.90 -9.16
C VAL A 122 5.49 13.24 -7.74
N LEU A 123 5.15 12.23 -6.94
CA LEU A 123 4.77 12.46 -5.54
C LEU A 123 5.91 13.12 -4.77
N GLY A 124 7.13 12.66 -4.97
CA GLY A 124 8.28 13.25 -4.32
C GLY A 124 8.46 14.73 -4.68
N GLU A 125 8.24 15.06 -5.94
CA GLU A 125 8.30 16.45 -6.39
C GLU A 125 7.19 17.30 -5.75
N LEU A 126 5.97 16.77 -5.70
CA LEU A 126 4.86 17.46 -5.06
C LEU A 126 5.13 17.70 -3.57
N ILE A 127 5.65 16.70 -2.89
CA ILE A 127 5.99 16.80 -1.46
C ILE A 127 7.04 17.89 -1.24
N ARG A 128 8.10 17.88 -2.03
CA ARG A 128 9.16 18.89 -1.89
C ARG A 128 8.62 20.30 -2.14
N GLY A 129 7.73 20.44 -3.11
CA GLY A 129 7.11 21.73 -3.39
C GLY A 129 6.21 22.23 -2.28
N MET A 130 5.69 21.34 -1.44
CA MET A 130 4.82 21.70 -0.33
C MET A 130 5.57 21.89 0.98
N MET A 131 6.80 21.44 1.10
CA MET A 131 7.58 21.55 2.32
C MET A 131 7.96 23.02 2.60
N ARG A 132 8.00 23.35 3.88
CA ARG A 132 8.33 24.69 4.34
C ARG A 132 9.47 24.71 5.33
#